data_3b0c9e6c3192c7abf71cdec622b19562
#
_entry.id   3b0c9e6c3192c7abf71cdec622b19562
#
_cell.length_a   1.000
_cell.length_b   1.000
_cell.length_c   1.000
_cell.angle_alpha   90.00
_cell.angle_beta   90.00
_cell.angle_gamma   90.00
#
_symmetry.space_group_name_H-M   'P 1'
#
loop_
_entity.id
_entity.type
_entity.pdbx_description
1 polymer ?
#
loop_
_entity_poly.entity_id
_entity_poly.type
_entity_poly.pdbx_seq_one_letter_code
_entity_poly.pdbx_strand_id
1 'polypeptide(L)'
;MSIKKLKPFITAVGVMLLLAAVTMGYFSAQRLSSIIPASGYEDKGVYSFVPVRVLPVQVENTGATGRARRMNPTKTVYMVHYRDTGRKGYQWKFQAATHETGQKIVNQRIAVERRVLSIPADNHSYITIESDETAESYTAELRQKNIMILAFSGIYILLYAATWGVILMKRSRKESPAA
;
A
#
# COMPACT_ATOMS: atom_id res chain seq x y z
N MET A 1 -37.37 -0.19 10.67
CA MET A 1 -36.92 -1.03 9.54
C MET A 1 -37.03 -2.49 9.95
N SER A 2 -37.82 -3.30 9.24
CA SER A 2 -38.14 -4.68 9.68
C SER A 2 -36.86 -5.56 9.61
N ILE A 3 -36.59 -6.33 10.68
CA ILE A 3 -35.43 -7.25 10.81
C ILE A 3 -35.35 -8.22 9.62
N LYS A 4 -36.47 -8.57 8.98
CA LYS A 4 -36.51 -9.44 7.78
C LYS A 4 -35.82 -8.82 6.56
N LYS A 5 -35.85 -7.49 6.40
CA LYS A 5 -35.18 -6.76 5.30
C LYS A 5 -33.71 -6.52 5.57
N LEU A 6 -33.24 -6.64 6.80
CA LEU A 6 -31.85 -6.41 7.20
C LEU A 6 -30.95 -7.61 6.89
N LYS A 7 -31.51 -8.84 6.93
CA LYS A 7 -30.74 -10.08 6.70
C LYS A 7 -30.02 -10.14 5.35
N PRO A 8 -30.70 -9.93 4.19
CA PRO A 8 -30.01 -10.00 2.91
C PRO A 8 -28.93 -8.92 2.76
N PHE A 9 -29.14 -7.75 3.35
CA PHE A 9 -28.16 -6.67 3.34
C PHE A 9 -26.89 -7.05 4.12
N ILE A 10 -27.04 -7.57 5.35
CA ILE A 10 -25.92 -8.03 6.17
C ILE A 10 -25.15 -9.16 5.47
N THR A 11 -25.88 -10.09 4.82
CA THR A 11 -25.25 -11.18 4.06
C THR A 11 -24.45 -10.61 2.89
N ALA A 12 -25.01 -9.68 2.13
CA ALA A 12 -24.32 -9.06 0.98
C ALA A 12 -23.05 -8.31 1.43
N VAL A 13 -23.13 -7.52 2.51
CA VAL A 13 -21.96 -6.83 3.08
C VAL A 13 -20.91 -7.84 3.55
N GLY A 14 -21.31 -8.93 4.23
CA GLY A 14 -20.39 -9.97 4.68
C GLY A 14 -19.65 -10.64 3.51
N VAL A 15 -20.35 -10.94 2.40
CA VAL A 15 -19.73 -11.50 1.20
C VAL A 15 -18.74 -10.50 0.55
N MET A 16 -19.10 -9.24 0.45
CA MET A 16 -18.20 -8.20 -0.08
C MET A 16 -16.94 -8.06 0.76
N LEU A 17 -17.06 -8.07 2.09
CA LEU A 17 -15.92 -8.02 3.00
C LEU A 17 -15.07 -9.29 2.90
N LEU A 18 -15.69 -10.46 2.68
CA LEU A 18 -14.96 -11.71 2.46
C LEU A 18 -14.11 -11.64 1.19
N LEU A 19 -14.68 -11.17 0.09
CA LEU A 19 -13.94 -10.98 -1.17
C LEU A 19 -12.78 -10.00 -0.99
N ALA A 20 -13.02 -8.89 -0.28
CA ALA A 20 -11.97 -7.92 0.03
C ALA A 20 -10.85 -8.55 0.88
N ALA A 21 -11.20 -9.31 1.93
CA ALA A 21 -10.22 -9.98 2.79
C ALA A 21 -9.38 -11.01 2.02
N VAL A 22 -10.01 -11.84 1.17
CA VAL A 22 -9.30 -12.80 0.32
C VAL A 22 -8.34 -12.09 -0.63
N THR A 23 -8.80 -11.03 -1.28
CA THR A 23 -7.99 -10.25 -2.23
C THR A 23 -6.80 -9.57 -1.53
N MET A 24 -7.04 -8.91 -0.39
CA MET A 24 -5.98 -8.27 0.39
C MET A 24 -4.98 -9.28 0.93
N GLY A 25 -5.44 -10.44 1.42
CA GLY A 25 -4.59 -11.52 1.88
C GLY A 25 -3.70 -12.06 0.76
N TYR A 26 -4.28 -12.32 -0.42
CA TYR A 26 -3.53 -12.78 -1.60
C TYR A 26 -2.42 -11.79 -2.00
N PHE A 27 -2.75 -10.51 -2.16
CA PHE A 27 -1.76 -9.50 -2.53
C PHE A 27 -0.70 -9.30 -1.45
N SER A 28 -1.06 -9.40 -0.18
CA SER A 28 -0.08 -9.29 0.91
C SER A 28 0.86 -10.50 0.95
N ALA A 29 0.38 -11.70 0.68
CA ALA A 29 1.21 -12.90 0.55
C ALA A 29 2.19 -12.77 -0.64
N GLN A 30 1.70 -12.31 -1.79
CA GLN A 30 2.53 -12.07 -2.97
C GLN A 30 3.59 -10.99 -2.71
N ARG A 31 3.24 -9.89 -2.04
CA ARG A 31 4.19 -8.85 -1.65
C ARG A 31 5.25 -9.37 -0.68
N LEU A 32 4.86 -10.19 0.31
CA LEU A 32 5.81 -10.79 1.25
C LEU A 32 6.87 -11.63 0.54
N SER A 33 6.48 -12.41 -0.48
CA SER A 33 7.41 -13.23 -1.25
C SER A 33 8.33 -12.40 -2.16
N SER A 34 7.95 -11.16 -2.50
CA SER A 34 8.72 -10.26 -3.35
C SER A 34 9.60 -9.26 -2.58
N ILE A 35 9.51 -9.23 -1.23
CA ILE A 35 10.37 -8.37 -0.42
C ILE A 35 11.81 -8.87 -0.50
N ILE A 36 12.68 -8.03 -1.05
CA ILE A 36 14.11 -8.27 -1.06
C ILE A 36 14.62 -8.32 0.39
N PRO A 37 15.37 -9.35 0.80
CA PRO A 37 15.95 -9.40 2.14
C PRO A 37 16.95 -8.25 2.35
N ALA A 38 17.17 -7.84 3.61
CA ALA A 38 18.09 -6.75 3.93
C ALA A 38 19.48 -6.95 3.34
N SER A 39 19.96 -8.21 3.28
CA SER A 39 21.24 -8.57 2.64
C SER A 39 21.29 -8.36 1.12
N GLY A 40 20.16 -8.15 0.48
CA GLY A 40 20.07 -7.82 -0.96
C GLY A 40 20.23 -6.34 -1.26
N TYR A 41 20.35 -5.50 -0.23
CA TYR A 41 20.62 -4.08 -0.36
C TYR A 41 22.06 -3.77 0.01
N GLU A 42 22.70 -2.89 -0.76
CA GLU A 42 23.98 -2.30 -0.44
C GLU A 42 23.79 -0.86 0.03
N ASP A 43 24.14 -0.58 1.29
CA ASP A 43 24.02 0.77 1.84
C ASP A 43 25.12 1.67 1.23
N LYS A 44 24.68 2.68 0.50
CA LYS A 44 25.57 3.70 -0.09
C LYS A 44 25.81 4.89 0.85
N GLY A 45 25.10 4.94 1.98
CA GLY A 45 25.17 6.01 2.97
C GLY A 45 24.11 7.09 2.78
N VAL A 46 24.23 8.13 3.60
CA VAL A 46 23.31 9.27 3.61
C VAL A 46 23.79 10.35 2.64
N TYR A 47 22.89 10.83 1.81
CA TYR A 47 23.13 11.90 0.85
C TYR A 47 22.18 13.06 1.09
N SER A 48 22.67 14.26 0.82
CA SER A 48 21.88 15.49 0.85
C SER A 48 21.26 15.73 -0.52
N PHE A 49 19.95 15.87 -0.58
CA PHE A 49 19.18 16.10 -1.80
C PHE A 49 18.60 17.50 -1.80
N VAL A 50 18.78 18.23 -2.90
CA VAL A 50 18.19 19.57 -3.09
C VAL A 50 17.05 19.50 -4.12
N PRO A 51 15.94 20.22 -3.90
CA PRO A 51 14.86 20.27 -4.86
C PRO A 51 15.28 21.09 -6.08
N VAL A 52 14.99 20.57 -7.28
CA VAL A 52 15.43 21.17 -8.55
C VAL A 52 14.25 21.73 -9.33
N ARG A 53 13.17 20.98 -9.42
CA ARG A 53 12.01 21.36 -10.25
C ARG A 53 10.74 20.63 -9.81
N VAL A 54 9.58 21.22 -10.19
CA VAL A 54 8.26 20.59 -10.06
C VAL A 54 7.78 20.19 -11.44
N LEU A 55 7.30 18.97 -11.59
CA LEU A 55 6.70 18.48 -12.84
C LEU A 55 5.30 17.95 -12.58
N PRO A 56 4.32 18.28 -13.44
CA PRO A 56 3.02 17.60 -13.44
C PRO A 56 3.20 16.19 -13.99
N VAL A 57 2.60 15.21 -13.32
CA VAL A 57 2.58 13.81 -13.72
C VAL A 57 1.14 13.34 -13.73
N GLN A 58 0.73 12.69 -14.82
CA GLN A 58 -0.58 12.03 -14.89
C GLN A 58 -0.49 10.67 -14.19
N VAL A 59 -1.33 10.46 -13.18
CA VAL A 59 -1.46 9.19 -12.48
C VAL A 59 -2.89 8.68 -12.57
N GLU A 60 -3.06 7.37 -12.40
CA GLU A 60 -4.40 6.79 -12.36
C GLU A 60 -5.23 7.39 -11.20
N ASN A 61 -6.48 7.76 -11.49
CA ASN A 61 -7.38 8.34 -10.50
C ASN A 61 -8.04 7.24 -9.64
N THR A 62 -7.25 6.65 -8.75
CA THR A 62 -7.70 5.59 -7.85
C THR A 62 -8.69 6.06 -6.79
N GLY A 63 -8.75 7.37 -6.51
CA GLY A 63 -9.69 7.96 -5.55
C GLY A 63 -11.10 8.17 -6.10
N ALA A 64 -11.28 8.11 -7.42
CA ALA A 64 -12.59 8.21 -8.04
C ALA A 64 -13.23 6.83 -8.26
N THR A 65 -14.55 6.74 -8.12
CA THR A 65 -15.30 5.49 -8.29
C THR A 65 -16.37 5.62 -9.36
N GLY A 66 -16.82 4.51 -9.92
CA GLY A 66 -17.97 4.45 -10.82
C GLY A 66 -17.84 5.36 -12.05
N ARG A 67 -18.86 6.20 -12.28
CA ARG A 67 -18.94 7.11 -13.43
C ARG A 67 -17.82 8.16 -13.42
N ALA A 68 -17.46 8.69 -12.24
CA ALA A 68 -16.41 9.69 -12.10
C ALA A 68 -15.04 9.16 -12.56
N ARG A 69 -14.72 7.90 -12.26
CA ARG A 69 -13.47 7.25 -12.72
C ARG A 69 -13.46 7.04 -14.24
N ARG A 70 -14.62 6.72 -14.84
CA ARG A 70 -14.70 6.55 -16.31
C ARG A 70 -14.53 7.87 -17.04
N MET A 71 -15.04 8.97 -16.47
CA MET A 71 -14.92 10.29 -17.10
C MET A 71 -13.55 10.92 -16.88
N ASN A 72 -12.92 10.67 -15.72
CA ASN A 72 -11.60 11.19 -15.36
C ASN A 72 -10.72 10.02 -14.87
N PRO A 73 -10.21 9.16 -15.78
CA PRO A 73 -9.41 7.99 -15.42
C PRO A 73 -8.07 8.35 -14.83
N THR A 74 -7.56 9.54 -15.13
CA THR A 74 -6.29 10.06 -14.62
C THR A 74 -6.50 11.35 -13.85
N LYS A 75 -5.58 11.65 -12.95
CA LYS A 75 -5.45 12.94 -12.27
C LYS A 75 -4.02 13.45 -12.35
N THR A 76 -3.86 14.77 -12.38
CA THR A 76 -2.55 15.39 -12.32
C THR A 76 -2.08 15.46 -10.87
N VAL A 77 -0.88 14.95 -10.61
CA VAL A 77 -0.14 15.15 -9.37
C VAL A 77 1.15 15.92 -9.66
N TYR A 78 1.64 16.66 -8.68
CA TYR A 78 2.85 17.46 -8.84
C TYR A 78 4.00 16.78 -8.11
N MET A 79 5.04 16.42 -8.87
CA MET A 79 6.22 15.75 -8.33
C MET A 79 7.38 16.73 -8.24
N VAL A 80 7.87 16.97 -7.04
CA VAL A 80 9.11 17.71 -6.79
C VAL A 80 10.27 16.73 -7.01
N HIS A 81 11.14 17.07 -7.92
CA HIS A 81 12.34 16.30 -8.22
C HIS A 81 13.51 16.84 -7.43
N TYR A 82 14.18 15.97 -6.73
CA TYR A 82 15.38 16.24 -5.96
C TYR A 82 16.58 15.58 -6.62
N ARG A 83 17.74 16.22 -6.47
CA ARG A 83 19.03 15.68 -6.92
C ARG A 83 20.03 15.73 -5.78
N ASP A 84 20.90 14.72 -5.70
CA ASP A 84 21.99 14.71 -4.75
C ASP A 84 22.99 15.84 -4.99
N THR A 85 23.50 16.42 -3.92
CA THR A 85 24.52 17.49 -3.97
C THR A 85 25.91 16.94 -4.28
N GLY A 86 26.14 15.64 -4.01
CA GLY A 86 27.42 14.96 -4.22
C GLY A 86 27.72 14.54 -5.65
N ARG A 87 26.86 14.89 -6.63
CA ARG A 87 27.01 14.56 -8.06
C ARG A 87 27.15 13.07 -8.37
N LYS A 88 26.65 12.18 -7.49
CA LYS A 88 26.61 10.73 -7.73
C LYS A 88 25.52 10.31 -8.69
N GLY A 89 24.60 11.24 -9.04
CA GLY A 89 23.51 11.00 -9.98
C GLY A 89 22.23 10.46 -9.32
N TYR A 90 22.18 10.36 -8.01
CA TYR A 90 20.99 9.94 -7.30
C TYR A 90 19.87 10.98 -7.42
N GLN A 91 18.65 10.50 -7.54
CA GLN A 91 17.45 11.32 -7.63
C GLN A 91 16.39 10.80 -6.67
N TRP A 92 15.64 11.72 -6.10
CA TRP A 92 14.49 11.40 -5.29
C TRP A 92 13.30 12.23 -5.73
N LYS A 93 12.09 11.74 -5.51
CA LYS A 93 10.86 12.41 -5.92
C LYS A 93 9.91 12.49 -4.73
N PHE A 94 9.30 13.64 -4.55
CA PHE A 94 8.30 13.89 -3.51
C PHE A 94 7.03 14.43 -4.16
N GLN A 95 5.87 13.89 -3.77
CA GLN A 95 4.59 14.37 -4.27
C GLN A 95 4.13 15.57 -3.44
N ALA A 96 4.01 16.72 -4.07
CA ALA A 96 3.42 17.91 -3.46
C ALA A 96 1.90 17.90 -3.62
N ALA A 97 1.20 18.51 -2.65
CA ALA A 97 -0.26 18.61 -2.68
C ALA A 97 -0.76 19.48 -3.86
N THR A 98 -0.06 20.57 -4.17
CA THR A 98 -0.36 21.48 -5.27
C THR A 98 0.92 21.90 -5.99
N HIS A 99 0.79 22.46 -7.19
CA HIS A 99 1.93 23.05 -7.92
C HIS A 99 2.61 24.16 -7.10
N GLU A 100 1.82 25.02 -6.47
CA GLU A 100 2.34 26.14 -5.67
C GLU A 100 3.14 25.65 -4.46
N THR A 101 2.65 24.62 -3.76
CA THR A 101 3.38 24.00 -2.65
C THR A 101 4.70 23.42 -3.13
N GLY A 102 4.69 22.70 -4.27
CA GLY A 102 5.91 22.19 -4.88
C GLY A 102 6.90 23.29 -5.25
N GLN A 103 6.41 24.40 -5.85
CA GLN A 103 7.24 25.51 -6.25
C GLN A 103 7.84 26.25 -5.03
N LYS A 104 7.10 26.37 -3.93
CA LYS A 104 7.65 26.89 -2.66
C LYS A 104 8.84 26.06 -2.18
N ILE A 105 8.70 24.74 -2.19
CA ILE A 105 9.78 23.81 -1.80
C ILE A 105 11.02 24.03 -2.68
N VAL A 106 10.84 24.15 -4.00
CA VAL A 106 11.96 24.41 -4.94
C VAL A 106 12.62 25.75 -4.68
N ASN A 107 11.83 26.80 -4.43
CA ASN A 107 12.35 28.15 -4.17
C ASN A 107 13.11 28.25 -2.84
N GLN A 108 12.68 27.50 -1.82
CA GLN A 108 13.35 27.46 -0.52
C GLN A 108 14.71 26.74 -0.57
N ARG A 109 14.90 25.84 -1.53
CA ARG A 109 16.14 25.05 -1.72
C ARG A 109 16.63 24.34 -0.45
N ILE A 110 15.71 24.01 0.44
CA ILE A 110 16.05 23.29 1.68
C ILE A 110 16.51 21.88 1.29
N ALA A 111 17.72 21.54 1.68
CA ALA A 111 18.26 20.23 1.48
C ALA A 111 17.61 19.23 2.44
N VAL A 112 17.34 18.02 1.95
CA VAL A 112 16.79 16.90 2.72
C VAL A 112 17.79 15.76 2.68
N GLU A 113 18.09 15.19 3.84
CA GLU A 113 18.95 14.03 3.95
C GLU A 113 18.16 12.75 3.75
N ARG A 114 18.67 11.86 2.92
CA ARG A 114 18.10 10.54 2.63
C ARG A 114 19.21 9.51 2.54
N ARG A 115 18.94 8.31 3.05
CA ARG A 115 19.83 7.17 2.85
C ARG A 115 19.53 6.50 1.52
N VAL A 116 20.57 6.12 0.80
CA VAL A 116 20.47 5.46 -0.49
C VAL A 116 20.85 4.00 -0.32
N LEU A 117 19.94 3.11 -0.69
CA LEU A 117 20.15 1.67 -0.75
C LEU A 117 20.17 1.22 -2.21
N SER A 118 21.27 0.69 -2.67
CA SER A 118 21.41 0.12 -4.02
C SER A 118 20.96 -1.33 -4.02
N ILE A 119 20.37 -1.78 -5.12
CA ILE A 119 19.94 -3.16 -5.35
C ILE A 119 20.82 -3.75 -6.43
N PRO A 120 21.94 -4.42 -6.08
CA PRO A 120 22.91 -4.93 -7.07
C PRO A 120 22.30 -5.94 -8.06
N ALA A 121 21.30 -6.71 -7.60
CA ALA A 121 20.62 -7.71 -8.43
C ALA A 121 19.72 -7.11 -9.52
N ASP A 122 19.34 -5.83 -9.41
CA ASP A 122 18.44 -5.14 -10.35
C ASP A 122 19.18 -3.99 -11.06
N ASN A 123 20.21 -4.35 -11.83
CA ASN A 123 20.95 -3.41 -12.68
C ASN A 123 21.40 -2.13 -11.96
N HIS A 124 21.77 -2.23 -10.69
CA HIS A 124 22.14 -1.13 -9.81
C HIS A 124 21.00 -0.11 -9.58
N SER A 125 19.76 -0.52 -9.68
CA SER A 125 18.66 0.31 -9.22
C SER A 125 18.83 0.65 -7.74
N TYR A 126 18.24 1.74 -7.30
CA TYR A 126 18.35 2.18 -5.91
C TYR A 126 17.00 2.67 -5.39
N ILE A 127 16.86 2.61 -4.08
CA ILE A 127 15.77 3.25 -3.35
C ILE A 127 16.34 4.29 -2.39
N THR A 128 15.52 5.25 -2.01
CA THR A 128 15.85 6.25 -1.00
C THR A 128 14.90 6.10 0.19
N ILE A 129 15.46 5.95 1.37
CA ILE A 129 14.73 5.83 2.65
C ILE A 129 15.06 7.02 3.56
N GLU A 130 14.43 7.13 4.73
CA GLU A 130 14.77 8.15 5.71
C GLU A 130 16.24 8.02 6.13
N SER A 131 16.87 9.12 6.55
CA SER A 131 18.31 9.13 6.85
C SER A 131 18.71 8.25 8.04
N ASP A 132 17.79 8.07 8.99
CA ASP A 132 17.95 7.25 10.20
C ASP A 132 17.52 5.78 10.02
N GLU A 133 16.85 5.45 8.92
CA GLU A 133 16.48 4.08 8.59
C GLU A 133 17.68 3.28 8.07
N THR A 134 17.64 1.96 8.29
CA THR A 134 18.57 0.98 7.71
C THR A 134 17.84 0.01 6.80
N ALA A 135 18.58 -0.78 6.01
CA ALA A 135 17.98 -1.81 5.16
C ALA A 135 17.16 -2.84 5.99
N GLU A 136 17.63 -3.14 7.21
CA GLU A 136 16.96 -4.05 8.14
C GLU A 136 15.64 -3.46 8.63
N SER A 137 15.63 -2.20 9.11
CA SER A 137 14.42 -1.55 9.61
C SER A 137 13.39 -1.38 8.50
N TYR A 138 13.80 -0.94 7.32
CA TYR A 138 12.94 -0.81 6.15
C TYR A 138 12.28 -2.13 5.74
N THR A 139 13.07 -3.21 5.63
CA THR A 139 12.54 -4.52 5.25
C THR A 139 11.66 -5.12 6.34
N ALA A 140 12.00 -4.89 7.63
CA ALA A 140 11.20 -5.32 8.77
C ALA A 140 9.83 -4.62 8.77
N GLU A 141 9.77 -3.31 8.54
CA GLU A 141 8.53 -2.55 8.46
C GLU A 141 7.64 -3.06 7.32
N LEU A 142 8.20 -3.25 6.12
CA LEU A 142 7.46 -3.80 4.98
C LEU A 142 6.88 -5.19 5.29
N ARG A 143 7.66 -6.07 5.92
CA ARG A 143 7.22 -7.42 6.33
C ARG A 143 6.13 -7.34 7.38
N GLN A 144 6.33 -6.56 8.43
CA GLN A 144 5.37 -6.40 9.52
C GLN A 144 4.02 -5.90 8.99
N LYS A 145 4.00 -4.89 8.13
CA LYS A 145 2.79 -4.37 7.49
C LYS A 145 2.03 -5.47 6.73
N ASN A 146 2.71 -6.24 5.90
CA ASN A 146 2.07 -7.29 5.12
C ASN A 146 1.62 -8.47 5.99
N ILE A 147 2.38 -8.85 7.03
CA ILE A 147 1.99 -9.87 8.00
C ILE A 147 0.73 -9.45 8.76
N MET A 148 0.63 -8.19 9.21
CA MET A 148 -0.58 -7.70 9.87
C MET A 148 -1.80 -7.78 8.94
N ILE A 149 -1.69 -7.38 7.69
CA ILE A 149 -2.79 -7.47 6.73
C ILE A 149 -3.21 -8.94 6.53
N LEU A 150 -2.25 -9.87 6.41
CA LEU A 150 -2.52 -11.30 6.32
C LEU A 150 -3.23 -11.85 7.56
N ALA A 151 -2.77 -11.47 8.75
CA ALA A 151 -3.36 -11.90 10.00
C ALA A 151 -4.82 -11.43 10.13
N PHE A 152 -5.08 -10.15 9.88
CA PHE A 152 -6.46 -9.61 9.91
C PHE A 152 -7.35 -10.26 8.86
N SER A 153 -6.85 -10.45 7.63
CA SER A 153 -7.59 -11.14 6.57
C SER A 153 -7.92 -12.59 6.96
N GLY A 154 -6.95 -13.32 7.52
CA GLY A 154 -7.12 -14.70 7.97
C GLY A 154 -8.14 -14.80 9.12
N ILE A 155 -8.04 -13.95 10.13
CA ILE A 155 -9.00 -13.90 11.25
C ILE A 155 -10.42 -13.64 10.72
N TYR A 156 -10.60 -12.69 9.83
CA TYR A 156 -11.91 -12.39 9.27
C TYR A 156 -12.49 -13.58 8.51
N ILE A 157 -11.70 -14.26 7.67
CA ILE A 157 -12.13 -15.45 6.90
C ILE A 157 -12.55 -16.57 7.84
N LEU A 158 -11.78 -16.82 8.91
CA LEU A 158 -12.10 -17.84 9.90
C LEU A 158 -13.40 -17.54 10.66
N LEU A 159 -13.59 -16.30 11.11
CA LEU A 159 -14.81 -15.88 11.79
C LEU A 159 -16.03 -15.98 10.87
N TYR A 160 -15.87 -15.60 9.61
CA TYR A 160 -16.93 -15.71 8.61
C TYR A 160 -17.31 -17.19 8.38
N ALA A 161 -16.35 -18.07 8.19
CA ALA A 161 -16.57 -19.51 8.00
C ALA A 161 -17.22 -20.15 9.23
N ALA A 162 -16.76 -19.80 10.44
CA ALA A 162 -17.35 -20.30 11.69
C ALA A 162 -18.82 -19.86 11.83
N THR A 163 -19.12 -18.61 11.52
CA THR A 163 -20.50 -18.06 11.58
C THR A 163 -21.42 -18.83 10.63
N TRP A 164 -20.97 -19.05 9.40
CA TRP A 164 -21.74 -19.83 8.43
C TRP A 164 -21.86 -21.31 8.81
N GLY A 165 -20.82 -21.90 9.35
CA GLY A 165 -20.86 -23.28 9.87
C GLY A 165 -21.93 -23.44 10.95
N VAL A 166 -22.01 -22.52 11.91
CA VAL A 166 -23.06 -22.55 12.96
C VAL A 166 -24.47 -22.39 12.37
N ILE A 167 -24.64 -21.50 11.39
CA ILE A 167 -25.94 -21.29 10.73
C ILE A 167 -26.39 -22.56 10.00
N LEU A 168 -25.48 -23.21 9.25
CA LEU A 168 -25.77 -24.43 8.51
C LEU A 168 -26.10 -25.59 9.45
N MET A 169 -25.34 -25.79 10.52
CA MET A 169 -25.61 -26.84 11.52
C MET A 169 -26.97 -26.66 12.19
N LYS A 170 -27.37 -25.41 12.51
CA LYS A 170 -28.71 -25.11 13.08
C LYS A 170 -29.83 -25.40 12.09
N ARG A 171 -29.63 -25.20 10.79
CA ARG A 171 -30.61 -25.55 9.75
C ARG A 171 -30.77 -27.06 9.62
N SER A 172 -29.67 -27.80 9.50
CA SER A 172 -29.68 -29.24 9.37
C SER A 172 -30.40 -29.92 10.54
N ARG A 173 -30.20 -29.44 11.79
CA ARG A 173 -30.91 -29.96 12.97
C ARG A 173 -32.43 -29.68 12.96
N LYS A 174 -32.90 -28.66 12.26
CA LYS A 174 -34.35 -28.37 12.15
C LYS A 174 -35.04 -29.18 11.04
N GLU A 175 -34.29 -29.66 10.06
CA GLU A 175 -34.81 -30.40 8.91
C GLU A 175 -34.76 -31.94 9.13
N SER A 176 -34.17 -32.43 10.24
CA SER A 176 -34.23 -33.81 10.64
C SER A 176 -35.42 -34.01 11.59
N PRO A 177 -36.65 -34.37 11.10
CA PRO A 177 -37.73 -34.73 11.96
C PRO A 177 -37.34 -35.99 12.71
N ALA A 178 -37.63 -36.00 14.03
CA ALA A 178 -37.47 -37.20 14.85
C ALA A 178 -38.24 -38.38 14.20
N ALA A 179 -37.45 -39.40 13.80
CA ALA A 179 -37.96 -40.69 13.41
C ALA A 179 -38.47 -41.44 14.64
#